data_f7e046c94e1ac272f6747921c6f1ee91
#
_entry.id   f7e046c94e1ac272f6747921c6f1ee91
#
_cell.length_a   1.000
_cell.length_b   1.000
_cell.length_c   1.000
_cell.angle_alpha   90.00
_cell.angle_beta   90.00
_cell.angle_gamma   90.00
#
_symmetry.space_group_name_H-M   'P 1'
#
loop_
_entity.id
_entity.type
_entity.pdbx_description
1 polymer ?
#
loop_
_entity_poly.entity_id
_entity_poly.type
_entity_poly.pdbx_seq_one_letter_code
_entity_poly.pdbx_strand_id
1 'polypeptide(L)'
;MQKITGIDIQKHDKSNRIIKISLENDIIDKLIFPFNKFDLIALELKPFTRFTLAKSLDDLTNNKLSELMNSIIRDRSTGCFIIGPKNKTAKINDTFLVKLSTAIAHLIGVPNHDAMAGKYYARFHVKHEDSSDSYLRKAYRNMDLHTDGTYVKDVTDWLIMTKIDEQNVEGGETAMLHLDDWEHCDDLYNDPVGRQNFVWGSPKSKNIDYKVEHPVFSTDKEGRPTISYIDQFPEPQNMDQGNFLQRLSDGLEESKNKIITKLPVGFSVIANNYFWLHGRKPFKENKELSRELLRIRGSFFVN
;
A
#
# COMPACT_ATOMS: atom_id res chain seq x y z
N MET A 1 1.21 8.06 23.52
CA MET A 1 1.07 6.69 22.96
C MET A 1 1.43 5.67 24.04
N GLN A 2 0.69 4.57 24.12
CA GLN A 2 0.91 3.51 25.11
C GLN A 2 2.26 2.81 24.84
N LYS A 3 3.06 2.56 25.87
CA LYS A 3 4.34 1.84 25.73
C LYS A 3 4.04 0.35 25.51
N ILE A 4 4.49 -0.22 24.41
CA ILE A 4 4.36 -1.65 24.09
C ILE A 4 5.75 -2.28 24.17
N THR A 5 5.91 -3.36 24.92
CA THR A 5 7.21 -4.04 25.06
C THR A 5 7.70 -4.57 23.70
N GLY A 6 8.93 -4.29 23.35
CA GLY A 6 9.56 -4.72 22.11
C GLY A 6 9.18 -3.87 20.88
N ILE A 7 8.45 -2.77 21.07
CA ILE A 7 8.01 -1.88 19.99
C ILE A 7 8.33 -0.43 20.34
N ASP A 8 8.97 0.26 19.42
CA ASP A 8 9.19 1.71 19.45
C ASP A 8 8.17 2.39 18.51
N ILE A 9 7.44 3.38 19.05
CA ILE A 9 6.35 4.07 18.35
C ILE A 9 6.67 5.56 18.30
N GLN A 10 6.75 6.12 17.10
CA GLN A 10 7.07 7.52 16.87
C GLN A 10 6.11 8.11 15.82
N LYS A 11 5.94 9.42 15.82
CA LYS A 11 5.35 10.12 14.69
C LYS A 11 6.37 10.20 13.55
N HIS A 12 5.87 10.18 12.31
CA HIS A 12 6.72 10.42 11.16
C HIS A 12 7.19 11.88 11.15
N ASP A 13 8.44 12.12 10.77
CA ASP A 13 9.09 13.44 10.77
C ASP A 13 8.41 14.48 9.87
N LYS A 14 7.75 14.03 8.81
CA LYS A 14 7.08 14.87 7.79
C LYS A 14 5.56 14.87 7.89
N SER A 15 4.96 14.13 8.81
CA SER A 15 3.49 14.03 8.90
C SER A 15 3.03 13.57 10.28
N ASN A 16 2.07 14.28 10.83
CA ASN A 16 1.40 13.87 12.07
C ASN A 16 0.40 12.72 11.87
N ARG A 17 0.02 12.43 10.61
CA ARG A 17 -0.93 11.35 10.26
C ARG A 17 -0.27 10.00 10.10
N ILE A 18 1.04 9.95 9.86
CA ILE A 18 1.78 8.70 9.67
C ILE A 18 2.48 8.32 10.98
N ILE A 19 2.23 7.12 11.45
CA ILE A 19 2.88 6.55 12.65
C ILE A 19 4.00 5.62 12.22
N LYS A 20 5.18 5.77 12.80
CA LYS A 20 6.31 4.87 12.61
C LYS A 20 6.39 3.86 13.76
N ILE A 21 6.42 2.59 13.41
CA ILE A 21 6.50 1.45 14.34
C ILE A 21 7.80 0.70 14.06
N SER A 22 8.68 0.58 15.04
CA SER A 22 9.92 -0.17 14.90
C SER A 22 9.90 -1.40 15.81
N LEU A 23 10.09 -2.57 15.23
CA LEU A 23 10.20 -3.83 15.95
C LEU A 23 11.62 -3.98 16.50
N GLU A 24 11.75 -4.12 17.81
CA GLU A 24 13.03 -4.33 18.46
C GLU A 24 13.66 -5.67 18.07
N ASN A 25 14.98 -5.79 18.19
CA ASN A 25 15.72 -7.00 17.81
C ASN A 25 15.20 -8.25 18.53
N ASP A 26 14.81 -8.14 19.79
CA ASP A 26 14.24 -9.24 20.57
C ASP A 26 12.96 -9.82 19.94
N ILE A 27 12.08 -8.98 19.40
CA ILE A 27 10.91 -9.42 18.64
C ILE A 27 11.35 -10.16 17.38
N ILE A 28 12.26 -9.58 16.61
CA ILE A 28 12.77 -10.20 15.37
C ILE A 28 13.41 -11.57 15.65
N ASP A 29 14.23 -11.65 16.66
CA ASP A 29 14.92 -12.91 17.02
C ASP A 29 13.93 -14.01 17.45
N LYS A 30 12.90 -13.65 18.21
CA LYS A 30 11.83 -14.57 18.63
C LYS A 30 10.93 -15.02 17.47
N LEU A 31 10.81 -14.23 16.40
CA LEU A 31 10.04 -14.60 15.22
C LEU A 31 10.74 -15.61 14.30
N ILE A 32 12.05 -15.75 14.38
CA ILE A 32 12.81 -16.66 13.48
C ILE A 32 12.28 -18.09 13.58
N PHE A 33 12.11 -18.61 14.79
CA PHE A 33 11.68 -20.01 14.98
C PHE A 33 10.25 -20.26 14.48
N PRO A 34 9.20 -19.51 14.89
CA PRO A 34 7.85 -19.73 14.38
C PRO A 34 7.73 -19.48 12.88
N PHE A 35 8.46 -18.52 12.32
CA PHE A 35 8.44 -18.24 10.88
C PHE A 35 9.09 -19.36 10.06
N ASN A 36 10.08 -20.06 10.60
CA ASN A 36 10.72 -21.19 9.93
C ASN A 36 9.88 -22.47 9.90
N LYS A 37 8.76 -22.53 10.63
CA LYS A 37 7.82 -23.67 10.58
C LYS A 37 7.12 -23.82 9.23
N PHE A 38 7.00 -22.75 8.46
CA PHE A 38 6.32 -22.75 7.17
C PHE A 38 7.26 -22.19 6.09
N ASP A 39 7.33 -22.88 4.97
CA ASP A 39 7.91 -22.33 3.76
C ASP A 39 6.89 -21.41 3.04
N LEU A 40 7.31 -20.72 1.98
CA LEU A 40 6.43 -19.83 1.23
C LEU A 40 5.33 -20.60 0.49
N ILE A 41 5.59 -21.82 0.06
CA ILE A 41 4.62 -22.67 -0.63
C ILE A 41 3.47 -23.03 0.33
N ALA A 42 3.79 -23.37 1.57
CA ALA A 42 2.76 -23.64 2.59
C ALA A 42 1.86 -22.42 2.83
N LEU A 43 2.43 -21.20 2.83
CA LEU A 43 1.65 -19.97 2.96
C LEU A 43 0.77 -19.69 1.74
N GLU A 44 1.19 -20.10 0.55
CA GLU A 44 0.40 -19.94 -0.66
C GLU A 44 -0.75 -20.95 -0.73
N LEU A 45 -0.48 -22.22 -0.42
CA LEU A 45 -1.45 -23.33 -0.59
C LEU A 45 -2.36 -23.54 0.62
N LYS A 46 -1.97 -23.12 1.83
CA LYS A 46 -2.71 -23.33 3.09
C LYS A 46 -2.99 -21.98 3.77
N PRO A 47 -4.01 -21.23 3.34
CA PRO A 47 -4.27 -19.87 3.82
C PRO A 47 -4.32 -19.71 5.34
N PHE A 48 -4.80 -20.73 6.06
CA PHE A 48 -4.88 -20.70 7.51
C PHE A 48 -3.51 -20.64 8.21
N THR A 49 -2.42 -21.07 7.56
CA THR A 49 -1.06 -20.99 8.12
C THR A 49 -0.57 -19.55 8.27
N ARG A 50 -1.10 -18.63 7.45
CA ARG A 50 -0.81 -17.21 7.51
C ARG A 50 -1.26 -16.58 8.83
N PHE A 51 -2.41 -17.02 9.34
CA PHE A 51 -2.92 -16.61 10.67
C PHE A 51 -2.03 -17.11 11.80
N THR A 52 -1.36 -18.26 11.64
CA THR A 52 -0.39 -18.73 12.62
C THR A 52 0.84 -17.82 12.69
N LEU A 53 1.30 -17.28 11.55
CA LEU A 53 2.38 -16.27 11.53
C LEU A 53 1.92 -14.98 12.21
N ALA A 54 0.71 -14.50 11.90
CA ALA A 54 0.13 -13.30 12.51
C ALA A 54 0.04 -13.46 14.03
N LYS A 55 -0.53 -14.59 14.49
CA LYS A 55 -0.61 -14.90 15.92
C LYS A 55 0.75 -14.92 16.59
N SER A 56 1.77 -15.52 15.95
CA SER A 56 3.13 -15.56 16.51
C SER A 56 3.74 -14.17 16.69
N LEU A 57 3.45 -13.22 15.81
CA LEU A 57 3.89 -11.84 15.94
C LEU A 57 3.12 -11.12 17.06
N ASP A 58 1.81 -11.28 17.12
CA ASP A 58 0.95 -10.57 18.08
C ASP A 58 1.13 -11.05 19.53
N ASP A 59 1.32 -12.36 19.72
CA ASP A 59 1.58 -12.95 21.03
C ASP A 59 2.83 -12.37 21.70
N LEU A 60 3.87 -12.02 20.93
CA LEU A 60 5.09 -11.38 21.44
C LEU A 60 4.84 -9.98 22.02
N THR A 61 3.71 -9.37 21.70
CA THR A 61 3.29 -8.05 22.17
C THR A 61 2.03 -8.09 23.04
N ASN A 62 1.62 -9.27 23.48
CA ASN A 62 0.39 -9.51 24.25
C ASN A 62 -0.85 -8.94 23.53
N ASN A 63 -0.98 -9.16 22.23
CA ASN A 63 -2.02 -8.68 21.31
C ASN A 63 -2.11 -7.14 21.18
N LYS A 64 -1.09 -6.41 21.66
CA LYS A 64 -1.09 -4.94 21.60
C LYS A 64 -0.71 -4.39 20.23
N LEU A 65 0.02 -5.17 19.43
CA LEU A 65 0.40 -4.74 18.08
C LEU A 65 -0.83 -4.70 17.15
N SER A 66 -1.66 -5.73 17.17
CA SER A 66 -2.89 -5.77 16.37
C SER A 66 -3.86 -4.66 16.78
N GLU A 67 -4.06 -4.44 18.11
CA GLU A 67 -4.87 -3.33 18.62
C GLU A 67 -4.36 -1.98 18.10
N LEU A 68 -3.06 -1.72 18.20
CA LEU A 68 -2.44 -0.48 17.74
C LEU A 68 -2.60 -0.29 16.23
N MET A 69 -2.26 -1.31 15.43
CA MET A 69 -2.34 -1.22 13.96
C MET A 69 -3.76 -0.96 13.49
N ASN A 70 -4.75 -1.67 14.05
CA ASN A 70 -6.15 -1.48 13.71
C ASN A 70 -6.68 -0.12 14.15
N SER A 71 -6.26 0.39 15.30
CA SER A 71 -6.63 1.75 15.75
C SER A 71 -6.09 2.82 14.78
N ILE A 72 -4.86 2.67 14.28
CA ILE A 72 -4.25 3.63 13.35
C ILE A 72 -4.90 3.55 11.98
N ILE A 73 -5.01 2.34 11.39
CA ILE A 73 -5.41 2.18 9.98
C ILE A 73 -6.87 2.54 9.74
N ARG A 74 -7.73 2.39 10.75
CA ARG A 74 -9.16 2.69 10.66
C ARG A 74 -9.50 4.13 11.06
N ASP A 75 -8.59 4.83 11.72
CA ASP A 75 -8.79 6.23 12.11
C ASP A 75 -8.49 7.16 10.94
N ARG A 76 -9.49 7.94 10.52
CA ARG A 76 -9.36 8.94 9.44
C ARG A 76 -8.29 9.99 9.73
N SER A 77 -8.06 10.32 11.00
CA SER A 77 -7.04 11.31 11.37
C SER A 77 -5.61 10.82 11.12
N THR A 78 -5.41 9.51 11.00
CA THR A 78 -4.14 8.83 10.71
C THR A 78 -4.25 7.97 9.45
N GLY A 79 -4.74 6.74 9.55
CA GLY A 79 -4.99 5.82 8.44
C GLY A 79 -3.74 5.28 7.75
N CYS A 80 -2.55 5.62 8.27
CA CYS A 80 -1.28 5.17 7.68
C CYS A 80 -0.23 4.93 8.76
N PHE A 81 0.55 3.85 8.61
CA PHE A 81 1.73 3.62 9.42
C PHE A 81 2.85 2.96 8.62
N ILE A 82 4.07 3.15 9.10
CA ILE A 82 5.29 2.50 8.57
C ILE A 82 5.78 1.56 9.65
N ILE A 83 6.00 0.28 9.31
CA ILE A 83 6.47 -0.73 10.26
C ILE A 83 7.65 -1.51 9.69
N GLY A 84 8.63 -1.81 10.53
CA GLY A 84 9.77 -2.63 10.14
C GLY A 84 10.73 -2.90 11.30
N PRO A 85 11.81 -3.65 11.06
CA PRO A 85 12.81 -3.95 12.07
C PRO A 85 13.59 -2.69 12.45
N LYS A 86 13.84 -2.48 13.73
CA LYS A 86 14.62 -1.33 14.21
C LYS A 86 16.04 -1.32 13.66
N ASN A 87 16.66 -2.50 13.57
CA ASN A 87 17.99 -2.67 13.04
C ASN A 87 18.02 -3.73 11.94
N LYS A 88 18.83 -3.50 10.91
CA LYS A 88 19.09 -4.50 9.87
C LYS A 88 20.02 -5.58 10.40
N THR A 89 19.63 -6.85 10.30
CA THR A 89 20.45 -8.00 10.66
C THR A 89 20.50 -9.00 9.51
N ALA A 90 21.53 -9.86 9.46
CA ALA A 90 21.63 -10.90 8.43
C ALA A 90 20.48 -11.93 8.45
N LYS A 91 19.72 -11.99 9.55
CA LYS A 91 18.55 -12.87 9.69
C LYS A 91 17.35 -12.39 8.92
N ILE A 92 17.32 -11.10 8.55
CA ILE A 92 16.22 -10.45 7.81
C ILE A 92 16.53 -10.56 6.33
N ASN A 93 16.17 -11.69 5.74
CA ASN A 93 16.24 -11.94 4.31
C ASN A 93 14.88 -11.80 3.64
N ASP A 94 14.84 -11.95 2.32
CA ASP A 94 13.61 -11.87 1.50
C ASP A 94 12.48 -12.73 2.04
N THR A 95 12.78 -14.00 2.34
CA THR A 95 11.78 -14.95 2.88
C THR A 95 11.21 -14.48 4.21
N PHE A 96 12.06 -13.95 5.09
CA PHE A 96 11.60 -13.37 6.36
C PHE A 96 10.70 -12.17 6.13
N LEU A 97 11.05 -11.27 5.20
CA LEU A 97 10.26 -10.09 4.89
C LEU A 97 8.89 -10.44 4.28
N VAL A 98 8.80 -11.46 3.41
CA VAL A 98 7.52 -11.97 2.92
C VAL A 98 6.66 -12.48 4.07
N LYS A 99 7.23 -13.25 4.99
CA LYS A 99 6.51 -13.78 6.16
C LYS A 99 6.09 -12.68 7.13
N LEU A 100 6.94 -11.69 7.37
CA LEU A 100 6.61 -10.54 8.23
C LEU A 100 5.47 -9.72 7.62
N SER A 101 5.53 -9.42 6.32
CA SER A 101 4.46 -8.72 5.60
C SER A 101 3.15 -9.51 5.64
N THR A 102 3.23 -10.84 5.51
CA THR A 102 2.07 -11.75 5.63
C THR A 102 1.47 -11.70 7.04
N ALA A 103 2.30 -11.74 8.07
CA ALA A 103 1.85 -11.64 9.46
C ALA A 103 1.15 -10.31 9.71
N ILE A 104 1.77 -9.19 9.32
CA ILE A 104 1.20 -7.85 9.45
C ILE A 104 -0.16 -7.76 8.73
N ALA A 105 -0.26 -8.27 7.49
CA ALA A 105 -1.50 -8.27 6.73
C ALA A 105 -2.65 -8.98 7.47
N HIS A 106 -2.35 -10.15 8.07
CA HIS A 106 -3.35 -10.95 8.79
C HIS A 106 -3.65 -10.47 10.22
N LEU A 107 -2.98 -9.44 10.71
CA LEU A 107 -3.38 -8.69 11.90
C LEU A 107 -4.38 -7.56 11.59
N ILE A 108 -4.49 -7.16 10.32
CA ILE A 108 -5.36 -6.07 9.86
C ILE A 108 -6.64 -6.61 9.22
N GLY A 109 -6.51 -7.67 8.43
CA GLY A 109 -7.63 -8.19 7.64
C GLY A 109 -7.26 -9.42 6.82
N VAL A 110 -7.98 -9.63 5.72
CA VAL A 110 -7.77 -10.76 4.80
C VAL A 110 -7.23 -10.23 3.48
N PRO A 111 -6.05 -10.73 3.03
CA PRO A 111 -5.52 -10.39 1.71
C PRO A 111 -6.41 -10.87 0.57
N ASN A 112 -6.58 -10.01 -0.43
CA ASN A 112 -7.24 -10.36 -1.69
C ASN A 112 -6.30 -11.20 -2.58
N HIS A 113 -6.88 -11.98 -3.48
CA HIS A 113 -6.10 -12.64 -4.52
C HIS A 113 -5.57 -11.60 -5.53
N ASP A 114 -4.28 -11.67 -5.85
CA ASP A 114 -3.68 -10.85 -6.91
C ASP A 114 -3.60 -11.66 -8.21
N ALA A 115 -4.48 -11.38 -9.16
CA ALA A 115 -4.60 -12.14 -10.40
C ALA A 115 -3.31 -12.08 -11.26
N MET A 116 -2.58 -10.97 -11.22
CA MET A 116 -1.31 -10.83 -11.93
C MET A 116 -0.24 -11.77 -11.35
N ALA A 117 -0.21 -11.93 -10.04
CA ALA A 117 0.78 -12.76 -9.35
C ALA A 117 0.30 -14.21 -9.13
N GLY A 118 -1.00 -14.49 -9.30
CA GLY A 118 -1.61 -15.80 -9.06
C GLY A 118 -1.62 -16.23 -7.58
N LYS A 119 -1.48 -15.28 -6.64
CA LYS A 119 -1.43 -15.53 -5.19
C LYS A 119 -1.86 -14.30 -4.39
N TYR A 120 -1.77 -14.33 -3.06
CA TYR A 120 -2.23 -13.24 -2.18
C TYR A 120 -1.26 -12.06 -2.07
N TYR A 121 -0.10 -12.10 -2.70
CA TYR A 121 0.87 -11.01 -2.77
C TYR A 121 1.49 -10.91 -4.16
N ALA A 122 1.94 -9.72 -4.54
CA ALA A 122 2.68 -9.48 -5.76
C ALA A 122 4.08 -8.94 -5.45
N ARG A 123 5.07 -9.31 -6.25
CA ARG A 123 6.42 -8.74 -6.21
C ARG A 123 6.62 -7.86 -7.44
N PHE A 124 7.07 -6.63 -7.21
CA PHE A 124 7.34 -5.65 -8.25
C PHE A 124 8.81 -5.32 -8.28
N HIS A 125 9.45 -5.69 -9.36
CA HIS A 125 10.85 -5.41 -9.60
C HIS A 125 10.96 -4.25 -10.60
N VAL A 126 11.52 -3.11 -10.16
CA VAL A 126 11.82 -1.96 -11.02
C VAL A 126 13.29 -2.05 -11.41
N LYS A 127 13.56 -2.02 -12.71
CA LYS A 127 14.89 -2.07 -13.33
C LYS A 127 15.03 -0.93 -14.33
N HIS A 128 16.25 -0.77 -14.85
CA HIS A 128 16.57 0.21 -15.91
C HIS A 128 15.60 0.14 -17.08
N GLU A 129 15.31 -1.08 -17.57
CA GLU A 129 14.36 -1.30 -18.66
C GLU A 129 13.17 -2.11 -18.18
N ASP A 130 11.98 -1.70 -18.59
CA ASP A 130 10.72 -2.42 -18.37
C ASP A 130 9.86 -2.33 -19.63
N SER A 131 9.55 -3.50 -20.20
CA SER A 131 8.72 -3.65 -21.39
C SER A 131 7.24 -3.87 -21.10
N SER A 132 6.81 -3.69 -19.84
CA SER A 132 5.40 -3.87 -19.44
C SER A 132 4.48 -2.88 -20.14
N ASP A 133 3.20 -3.27 -20.27
CA ASP A 133 2.12 -2.45 -20.83
C ASP A 133 1.57 -1.41 -19.86
N SER A 134 2.21 -1.23 -18.70
CA SER A 134 1.86 -0.24 -17.67
C SER A 134 3.06 0.63 -17.32
N TYR A 135 2.86 1.95 -17.32
CA TYR A 135 3.91 2.90 -16.94
C TYR A 135 4.29 2.82 -15.45
N LEU A 136 3.46 2.20 -14.63
CA LEU A 136 3.68 2.11 -13.17
C LEU A 136 5.02 1.45 -12.77
N ARG A 137 5.61 0.64 -13.66
CA ARG A 137 6.92 0.02 -13.43
C ARG A 137 8.08 0.78 -14.04
N LYS A 138 7.82 1.74 -14.94
CA LYS A 138 8.88 2.48 -15.61
C LYS A 138 9.67 3.30 -14.61
N ALA A 139 10.98 3.01 -14.49
CA ALA A 139 11.85 3.57 -13.46
C ALA A 139 11.92 5.09 -13.50
N TYR A 140 12.07 5.66 -14.69
CA TYR A 140 12.38 7.09 -14.90
C TYR A 140 11.16 7.96 -15.11
N ARG A 141 9.98 7.40 -14.88
CA ARG A 141 8.71 8.11 -14.91
C ARG A 141 8.13 8.24 -13.50
N ASN A 142 7.46 9.36 -13.23
CA ASN A 142 6.61 9.49 -12.04
C ASN A 142 5.53 8.39 -12.06
N MET A 143 5.28 7.78 -10.92
CA MET A 143 4.08 6.99 -10.70
C MET A 143 3.12 7.92 -9.96
N ASP A 144 2.09 8.36 -10.68
CA ASP A 144 1.18 9.36 -10.20
C ASP A 144 0.34 8.86 -9.02
N LEU A 145 -0.18 9.80 -8.22
CA LEU A 145 -0.94 9.47 -7.02
C LEU A 145 -2.21 8.68 -7.38
N HIS A 146 -2.40 7.55 -6.74
CA HIS A 146 -3.51 6.62 -6.99
C HIS A 146 -3.88 5.80 -5.75
N THR A 147 -5.01 5.14 -5.83
CA THR A 147 -5.42 4.05 -4.95
C THR A 147 -5.33 2.71 -5.69
N ASP A 148 -5.18 1.62 -4.95
CA ASP A 148 -5.13 0.27 -5.53
C ASP A 148 -6.55 -0.33 -5.71
N GLY A 149 -6.68 -1.26 -6.65
CA GLY A 149 -7.88 -2.10 -6.77
C GLY A 149 -9.06 -1.48 -7.53
N THR A 150 -8.86 -0.36 -8.23
CA THR A 150 -9.91 0.36 -8.98
C THR A 150 -10.56 -0.45 -10.10
N TYR A 151 -9.87 -1.45 -10.62
CA TYR A 151 -10.27 -2.26 -11.80
C TYR A 151 -10.68 -3.69 -11.45
N VAL A 152 -10.83 -4.01 -10.16
CA VAL A 152 -11.23 -5.35 -9.69
C VAL A 152 -12.53 -5.28 -8.89
N LYS A 153 -13.27 -6.39 -8.87
CA LYS A 153 -14.53 -6.51 -8.11
C LYS A 153 -14.31 -6.57 -6.59
N ASP A 154 -13.17 -7.13 -6.16
CA ASP A 154 -12.85 -7.25 -4.76
C ASP A 154 -12.44 -5.89 -4.19
N VAL A 155 -13.14 -5.45 -3.17
CA VAL A 155 -12.84 -4.19 -2.49
C VAL A 155 -11.44 -4.25 -1.88
N THR A 156 -10.70 -3.17 -2.05
CA THR A 156 -9.39 -3.00 -1.45
C THR A 156 -9.47 -1.93 -0.36
N ASP A 157 -9.60 -2.36 0.90
CA ASP A 157 -9.70 -1.45 2.05
C ASP A 157 -8.33 -0.90 2.47
N TRP A 158 -7.30 -1.71 2.32
CA TRP A 158 -5.93 -1.37 2.70
C TRP A 158 -4.90 -1.99 1.75
N LEU A 159 -3.74 -1.39 1.74
CA LEU A 159 -2.58 -1.94 1.04
C LEU A 159 -1.34 -1.93 1.93
N ILE A 160 -0.45 -2.85 1.67
CA ILE A 160 0.90 -2.95 2.25
C ILE A 160 1.90 -2.92 1.11
N MET A 161 2.91 -2.07 1.22
CA MET A 161 4.08 -2.08 0.33
C MET A 161 5.33 -2.26 1.18
N THR A 162 6.01 -3.38 1.05
CA THR A 162 7.26 -3.70 1.75
C THR A 162 8.44 -3.58 0.82
N LYS A 163 9.45 -2.81 1.19
CA LYS A 163 10.69 -2.76 0.42
C LYS A 163 11.55 -3.99 0.73
N ILE A 164 11.70 -4.86 -0.25
CA ILE A 164 12.48 -6.11 -0.14
C ILE A 164 13.96 -5.85 -0.39
N ASP A 165 14.27 -5.14 -1.48
CA ASP A 165 15.64 -4.82 -1.85
C ASP A 165 15.74 -3.49 -2.60
N GLU A 166 16.92 -2.88 -2.55
CA GLU A 166 17.24 -1.65 -3.27
C GLU A 166 18.74 -1.56 -3.50
N GLN A 167 19.19 -1.47 -4.77
CA GLN A 167 20.59 -1.36 -5.18
C GLN A 167 20.74 -0.28 -6.26
N ASN A 168 21.82 0.51 -6.18
CA ASN A 168 22.17 1.53 -7.15
C ASN A 168 21.04 2.52 -7.45
N VAL A 169 20.30 2.94 -6.41
CA VAL A 169 19.08 3.75 -6.51
C VAL A 169 19.31 5.14 -5.96
N GLU A 170 19.03 6.15 -6.78
CA GLU A 170 18.83 7.54 -6.38
C GLU A 170 17.45 8.01 -6.86
N GLY A 171 16.66 8.68 -5.99
CA GLY A 171 15.26 8.98 -6.26
C GLY A 171 14.33 7.82 -5.87
N GLY A 172 13.17 7.74 -6.51
CA GLY A 172 12.20 6.68 -6.28
C GLY A 172 11.51 6.73 -4.91
N GLU A 173 11.47 7.89 -4.27
CA GLU A 173 10.78 8.09 -3.00
C GLU A 173 9.29 7.77 -3.14
N THR A 174 8.70 7.24 -2.08
CA THR A 174 7.25 7.07 -1.98
C THR A 174 6.60 8.43 -1.78
N ALA A 175 5.61 8.75 -2.61
CA ALA A 175 4.74 9.89 -2.44
C ALA A 175 3.44 9.42 -1.80
N MET A 176 2.94 10.16 -0.81
CA MET A 176 1.69 9.89 -0.10
C MET A 176 0.88 11.17 0.00
N LEU A 177 -0.45 11.08 -0.12
CA LEU A 177 -1.36 12.20 0.08
C LEU A 177 -2.62 11.73 0.78
N HIS A 178 -2.98 12.38 1.87
CA HIS A 178 -4.25 12.16 2.55
C HIS A 178 -5.33 13.06 1.95
N LEU A 179 -6.55 12.56 1.75
CA LEU A 179 -7.63 13.35 1.15
C LEU A 179 -7.94 14.64 1.92
N ASP A 180 -7.94 14.59 3.25
CA ASP A 180 -8.24 15.77 4.08
C ASP A 180 -7.14 16.85 4.03
N ASP A 181 -5.97 16.53 3.51
CA ASP A 181 -4.86 17.48 3.33
C ASP A 181 -4.73 17.94 1.86
N TRP A 182 -5.54 17.38 0.97
CA TRP A 182 -5.51 17.74 -0.45
C TRP A 182 -6.34 19.00 -0.73
N GLU A 183 -5.69 20.02 -1.27
CA GLU A 183 -6.23 21.38 -1.43
C GLU A 183 -7.49 21.43 -2.34
N HIS A 184 -7.60 20.51 -3.31
CA HIS A 184 -8.68 20.45 -4.29
C HIS A 184 -9.76 19.40 -3.98
N CYS A 185 -9.67 18.77 -2.79
CA CYS A 185 -10.57 17.66 -2.44
C CYS A 185 -12.04 18.09 -2.48
N ASP A 186 -12.39 19.20 -1.82
CA ASP A 186 -13.78 19.66 -1.72
C ASP A 186 -14.36 20.07 -3.07
N ASP A 187 -13.60 20.77 -3.90
CA ASP A 187 -14.04 21.22 -5.22
C ASP A 187 -14.36 20.04 -6.15
N LEU A 188 -13.46 19.04 -6.18
CA LEU A 188 -13.63 17.87 -7.05
C LEU A 188 -14.64 16.87 -6.48
N TYR A 189 -14.73 16.72 -5.17
CA TYR A 189 -15.75 15.88 -4.53
C TYR A 189 -17.16 16.43 -4.74
N ASN A 190 -17.33 17.76 -4.74
CA ASN A 190 -18.63 18.40 -4.97
C ASN A 190 -19.00 18.49 -6.46
N ASP A 191 -18.09 18.23 -7.39
CA ASP A 191 -18.41 18.10 -8.81
C ASP A 191 -19.27 16.85 -9.03
N PRO A 192 -20.51 17.01 -9.58
CA PRO A 192 -21.40 15.86 -9.77
C PRO A 192 -20.85 14.80 -10.73
N VAL A 193 -19.91 15.17 -11.62
CA VAL A 193 -19.25 14.22 -12.54
C VAL A 193 -18.43 13.19 -11.76
N GLY A 194 -17.74 13.58 -10.70
CA GLY A 194 -16.94 12.68 -9.88
C GLY A 194 -17.72 11.58 -9.16
N ARG A 195 -19.05 11.74 -9.05
CA ARG A 195 -19.99 10.77 -8.46
C ARG A 195 -20.73 9.93 -9.50
N GLN A 196 -20.53 10.18 -10.79
CA GLN A 196 -21.03 9.30 -11.86
C GLN A 196 -20.16 8.03 -11.92
N ASN A 197 -20.74 6.95 -12.42
CA ASN A 197 -19.96 5.75 -12.69
C ASN A 197 -19.03 5.99 -13.88
N PHE A 198 -17.77 5.65 -13.67
CA PHE A 198 -16.76 5.51 -14.70
C PHE A 198 -16.55 4.03 -15.00
N VAL A 199 -16.20 3.72 -16.22
CA VAL A 199 -15.74 2.39 -16.62
C VAL A 199 -14.25 2.28 -16.30
N TRP A 200 -13.86 1.20 -15.58
CA TRP A 200 -12.47 0.92 -15.23
C TRP A 200 -12.02 -0.37 -15.86
N GLY A 201 -11.02 -0.27 -16.73
CA GLY A 201 -10.36 -1.41 -17.36
C GLY A 201 -8.95 -1.60 -16.82
N SER A 202 -8.26 -2.61 -17.30
CA SER A 202 -6.85 -2.83 -16.96
C SER A 202 -6.08 -3.38 -18.15
N PRO A 203 -4.74 -3.15 -18.22
CA PRO A 203 -3.92 -3.77 -19.25
C PRO A 203 -3.89 -5.30 -19.10
N LYS A 204 -3.62 -6.00 -20.20
CA LYS A 204 -3.62 -7.48 -20.24
C LYS A 204 -2.69 -8.12 -19.22
N SER A 205 -1.58 -7.45 -18.88
CA SER A 205 -0.62 -7.93 -17.87
C SER A 205 -1.20 -8.06 -16.47
N LYS A 206 -2.38 -7.50 -16.20
CA LYS A 206 -3.08 -7.64 -14.91
C LYS A 206 -3.89 -8.92 -14.79
N ASN A 207 -4.04 -9.69 -15.88
CA ASN A 207 -4.83 -10.93 -15.94
C ASN A 207 -6.28 -10.76 -15.48
N ILE A 208 -6.88 -9.61 -15.78
CA ILE A 208 -8.28 -9.29 -15.56
C ILE A 208 -8.95 -9.14 -16.92
N ASP A 209 -9.99 -9.91 -17.17
CA ASP A 209 -10.72 -10.01 -18.44
C ASP A 209 -12.09 -9.32 -18.43
N TYR A 210 -12.38 -8.59 -17.37
CA TYR A 210 -13.62 -7.83 -17.19
C TYR A 210 -13.32 -6.36 -16.88
N LYS A 211 -14.36 -5.53 -16.98
CA LYS A 211 -14.36 -4.14 -16.51
C LYS A 211 -15.30 -4.01 -15.32
N VAL A 212 -15.07 -3.01 -14.50
CA VAL A 212 -15.94 -2.63 -13.40
C VAL A 212 -16.43 -1.21 -13.58
N GLU A 213 -17.55 -0.89 -12.94
CA GLU A 213 -18.13 0.46 -12.97
C GLU A 213 -18.32 0.97 -11.55
N HIS A 214 -17.75 2.12 -11.26
CA HIS A 214 -17.94 2.83 -9.99
C HIS A 214 -17.52 4.31 -10.13
N PRO A 215 -17.96 5.17 -9.22
CA PRO A 215 -17.56 6.58 -9.21
C PRO A 215 -16.10 6.73 -8.74
N VAL A 216 -15.50 7.88 -9.07
CA VAL A 216 -14.20 8.29 -8.51
C VAL A 216 -14.35 8.57 -7.01
N PHE A 217 -15.38 9.34 -6.64
CA PHE A 217 -15.67 9.68 -5.24
C PHE A 217 -16.89 8.94 -4.71
N SER A 218 -16.74 8.48 -3.49
CA SER A 218 -17.82 7.95 -2.65
C SER A 218 -17.80 8.66 -1.29
N THR A 219 -18.70 8.26 -0.41
CA THR A 219 -18.84 8.87 0.93
C THR A 219 -18.71 7.78 2.00
N ASP A 220 -17.93 8.04 3.02
CA ASP A 220 -17.85 7.15 4.19
C ASP A 220 -19.10 7.28 5.10
N LYS A 221 -19.15 6.48 6.16
CA LYS A 221 -20.29 6.45 7.10
C LYS A 221 -20.50 7.77 7.86
N GLU A 222 -19.45 8.56 7.96
CA GLU A 222 -19.46 9.88 8.61
C GLU A 222 -19.71 11.03 7.62
N GLY A 223 -20.02 10.73 6.36
CA GLY A 223 -20.31 11.73 5.33
C GLY A 223 -19.08 12.36 4.67
N ARG A 224 -17.89 11.80 4.87
CA ARG A 224 -16.62 12.34 4.34
C ARG A 224 -16.24 11.69 3.01
N PRO A 225 -15.50 12.41 2.13
CA PRO A 225 -15.05 11.87 0.86
C PRO A 225 -14.19 10.63 0.99
N THR A 226 -14.41 9.65 0.13
CA THR A 226 -13.48 8.56 -0.17
C THR A 226 -13.18 8.55 -1.66
N ILE A 227 -12.04 8.03 -2.08
CA ILE A 227 -11.60 8.03 -3.47
C ILE A 227 -11.20 6.63 -3.93
N SER A 228 -11.53 6.33 -5.18
CA SER A 228 -11.03 5.17 -5.93
C SER A 228 -10.56 5.65 -7.28
N TYR A 229 -9.25 5.80 -7.46
CA TYR A 229 -8.67 6.42 -8.64
C TYR A 229 -7.28 5.90 -8.98
N ILE A 230 -7.06 5.69 -10.26
CA ILE A 230 -5.76 5.53 -10.91
C ILE A 230 -5.86 6.08 -12.33
N ASP A 231 -4.91 6.89 -12.75
CA ASP A 231 -4.94 7.66 -14.00
C ASP A 231 -4.96 6.80 -15.27
N GLN A 232 -4.31 5.64 -15.26
CA GLN A 232 -4.13 4.80 -16.45
C GLN A 232 -5.37 3.98 -16.82
N PHE A 233 -6.30 3.73 -15.90
CA PHE A 233 -7.32 2.68 -16.07
C PHE A 233 -8.76 3.16 -16.30
N PRO A 234 -9.15 4.41 -16.07
CA PRO A 234 -10.50 4.86 -16.40
C PRO A 234 -10.66 5.00 -17.92
N GLU A 235 -11.86 4.64 -18.40
CA GLU A 235 -12.28 4.82 -19.77
C GLU A 235 -13.42 5.86 -19.81
N PRO A 236 -13.13 7.17 -19.95
CA PRO A 236 -14.15 8.19 -19.98
C PRO A 236 -15.09 7.99 -21.17
N GLN A 237 -16.39 8.10 -20.95
CA GLN A 237 -17.43 7.86 -21.95
C GLN A 237 -17.95 9.16 -22.61
N ASN A 238 -17.54 10.32 -22.12
CA ASN A 238 -17.91 11.63 -22.65
C ASN A 238 -16.87 12.70 -22.27
N MET A 239 -17.05 13.91 -22.84
CA MET A 239 -16.12 15.02 -22.63
C MET A 239 -16.06 15.48 -21.17
N ASP A 240 -17.19 15.46 -20.45
CA ASP A 240 -17.24 15.90 -19.05
C ASP A 240 -16.40 14.97 -18.17
N GLN A 241 -16.54 13.65 -18.35
CA GLN A 241 -15.71 12.66 -17.67
C GLN A 241 -14.22 12.83 -18.00
N GLY A 242 -13.88 13.06 -19.28
CA GLY A 242 -12.51 13.30 -19.70
C GLY A 242 -11.91 14.53 -19.04
N ASN A 243 -12.62 15.64 -19.07
CA ASN A 243 -12.21 16.91 -18.46
C ASN A 243 -12.10 16.80 -16.93
N PHE A 244 -13.03 16.09 -16.30
CA PHE A 244 -12.98 15.84 -14.84
C PHE A 244 -11.72 15.04 -14.46
N LEU A 245 -11.43 13.95 -15.15
CA LEU A 245 -10.25 13.11 -14.89
C LEU A 245 -8.95 13.90 -15.10
N GLN A 246 -8.89 14.78 -16.10
CA GLN A 246 -7.72 15.65 -16.32
C GLN A 246 -7.52 16.59 -15.14
N ARG A 247 -8.55 17.32 -14.71
CA ARG A 247 -8.49 18.23 -13.55
C ARG A 247 -8.11 17.49 -12.26
N LEU A 248 -8.64 16.27 -12.08
CA LEU A 248 -8.33 15.42 -10.94
C LEU A 248 -6.85 15.03 -10.93
N SER A 249 -6.34 14.54 -12.07
CA SER A 249 -4.94 14.15 -12.22
C SER A 249 -3.99 15.31 -11.96
N ASP A 250 -4.26 16.47 -12.60
CA ASP A 250 -3.45 17.68 -12.44
C ASP A 250 -3.46 18.15 -10.98
N GLY A 251 -4.64 18.25 -10.36
CA GLY A 251 -4.77 18.68 -8.98
C GLY A 251 -4.09 17.78 -7.97
N LEU A 252 -4.06 16.45 -8.20
CA LEU A 252 -3.30 15.52 -7.37
C LEU A 252 -1.79 15.73 -7.53
N GLU A 253 -1.31 15.91 -8.77
CA GLU A 253 0.12 16.07 -9.02
C GLU A 253 0.65 17.45 -8.66
N GLU A 254 -0.17 18.48 -8.65
CA GLU A 254 0.19 19.84 -8.21
C GLU A 254 0.14 20.05 -6.69
N SER A 255 -0.50 19.14 -5.94
CA SER A 255 -0.65 19.26 -4.49
C SER A 255 0.69 19.48 -3.78
N LYS A 256 0.74 20.50 -2.93
CA LYS A 256 1.91 20.84 -2.11
C LYS A 256 2.00 20.04 -0.82
N ASN A 257 0.90 19.38 -0.46
CA ASN A 257 0.77 18.60 0.78
C ASN A 257 1.18 17.12 0.60
N LYS A 258 1.76 16.77 -0.56
CA LYS A 258 2.37 15.45 -0.77
C LYS A 258 3.51 15.20 0.20
N ILE A 259 3.44 14.09 0.92
CA ILE A 259 4.49 13.63 1.80
C ILE A 259 5.45 12.76 0.97
N ILE A 260 6.67 13.24 0.77
CA ILE A 260 7.71 12.51 0.04
C ILE A 260 8.64 11.86 1.07
N THR A 261 8.66 10.52 1.09
CA THR A 261 9.43 9.76 2.09
C THR A 261 10.18 8.59 1.46
N LYS A 262 11.38 8.33 1.96
CA LYS A 262 12.17 7.15 1.57
C LYS A 262 11.83 6.00 2.51
N LEU A 263 11.22 4.94 1.99
CA LEU A 263 10.98 3.72 2.74
C LEU A 263 12.30 2.93 2.84
N PRO A 264 12.81 2.60 4.03
CA PRO A 264 14.00 1.77 4.16
C PRO A 264 13.76 0.32 3.72
N VAL A 265 14.81 -0.39 3.30
CA VAL A 265 14.74 -1.85 3.05
C VAL A 265 14.34 -2.57 4.34
N GLY A 266 13.39 -3.49 4.23
CA GLY A 266 12.80 -4.23 5.35
C GLY A 266 11.58 -3.55 5.99
N PHE A 267 11.27 -2.30 5.63
CA PHE A 267 10.10 -1.61 6.12
C PHE A 267 8.91 -1.75 5.18
N SER A 268 7.74 -1.77 5.77
CA SER A 268 6.44 -1.74 5.08
C SER A 268 5.75 -0.41 5.36
N VAL A 269 5.15 0.19 4.35
CA VAL A 269 4.13 1.22 4.52
C VAL A 269 2.76 0.58 4.34
N ILE A 270 1.85 0.90 5.26
CA ILE A 270 0.47 0.39 5.26
C ILE A 270 -0.46 1.59 5.27
N ALA A 271 -1.41 1.62 4.34
CA ALA A 271 -2.34 2.74 4.20
C ALA A 271 -3.78 2.26 4.00
N ASN A 272 -4.71 3.00 4.58
CA ASN A 272 -6.13 2.89 4.27
C ASN A 272 -6.37 3.41 2.86
N ASN A 273 -6.88 2.55 1.99
CA ASN A 273 -6.98 2.78 0.56
C ASN A 273 -8.17 3.68 0.17
N TYR A 274 -9.04 4.07 1.11
CA TYR A 274 -10.18 4.94 0.85
C TYR A 274 -9.83 6.42 0.87
N PHE A 275 -8.80 6.81 1.62
CA PHE A 275 -8.45 8.22 1.81
C PHE A 275 -6.95 8.51 1.83
N TRP A 276 -6.10 7.51 1.56
CA TRP A 276 -4.69 7.70 1.26
C TRP A 276 -4.39 7.33 -0.19
N LEU A 277 -3.86 8.27 -0.93
CA LEU A 277 -3.26 8.03 -2.23
C LEU A 277 -1.77 7.83 -2.08
N HIS A 278 -1.21 7.04 -2.97
CA HIS A 278 0.22 6.78 -3.00
C HIS A 278 0.76 6.81 -4.43
N GLY A 279 2.05 7.08 -4.54
CA GLY A 279 2.77 7.16 -5.80
C GLY A 279 4.27 7.01 -5.58
N ARG A 280 5.06 7.27 -6.63
CA ARG A 280 6.51 7.16 -6.57
C ARG A 280 7.16 8.20 -7.45
N LYS A 281 8.14 8.91 -6.90
CA LYS A 281 8.99 9.80 -7.67
C LYS A 281 9.84 9.03 -8.67
N PRO A 282 10.25 9.63 -9.82
CA PRO A 282 11.15 8.97 -10.75
C PRO A 282 12.50 8.69 -10.09
N PHE A 283 13.14 7.64 -10.57
CA PHE A 283 14.55 7.38 -10.25
C PHE A 283 15.45 8.22 -11.14
N LYS A 284 16.66 8.50 -10.70
CA LYS A 284 17.74 8.94 -11.59
C LYS A 284 18.20 7.74 -12.44
N GLU A 285 18.59 8.02 -13.67
CA GLU A 285 19.03 6.99 -14.59
C GLU A 285 20.27 6.27 -14.09
N ASN A 286 20.18 4.93 -14.02
CA ASN A 286 21.28 4.04 -13.70
C ASN A 286 21.00 2.65 -14.31
N LYS A 287 21.91 2.14 -15.13
CA LYS A 287 21.76 0.85 -15.82
C LYS A 287 21.74 -0.34 -14.86
N GLU A 288 22.34 -0.19 -13.69
CA GLU A 288 22.40 -1.21 -12.64
C GLU A 288 21.30 -1.03 -11.57
N LEU A 289 20.33 -0.14 -11.82
CA LEU A 289 19.22 0.11 -10.91
C LEU A 289 18.42 -1.17 -10.67
N SER A 290 18.21 -1.49 -9.42
CA SER A 290 17.34 -2.56 -8.97
C SER A 290 16.61 -2.15 -7.71
N ARG A 291 15.28 -2.26 -7.71
CA ARG A 291 14.44 -2.08 -6.53
C ARG A 291 13.31 -3.08 -6.55
N GLU A 292 13.11 -3.77 -5.43
CA GLU A 292 12.02 -4.70 -5.30
C GLU A 292 11.07 -4.32 -4.16
N LEU A 293 9.77 -4.30 -4.48
CA LEU A 293 8.67 -4.14 -3.54
C LEU A 293 7.78 -5.38 -3.55
N LEU A 294 7.35 -5.78 -2.37
CA LEU A 294 6.24 -6.70 -2.19
C LEU A 294 4.98 -5.89 -1.87
N ARG A 295 3.87 -6.21 -2.53
CA ARG A 295 2.55 -5.62 -2.25
C ARG A 295 1.58 -6.70 -1.79
N ILE A 296 0.86 -6.39 -0.71
CA ILE A 296 -0.35 -7.10 -0.29
C ILE A 296 -1.47 -6.06 -0.22
N ARG A 297 -2.65 -6.41 -0.69
CA ARG A 297 -3.87 -5.61 -0.56
C ARG A 297 -5.00 -6.50 -0.06
N GLY A 298 -5.96 -5.95 0.64
CA GLY A 298 -7.01 -6.76 1.21
C GLY A 298 -8.15 -5.98 1.82
N SER A 299 -9.06 -6.71 2.43
CA SER A 299 -10.22 -6.19 3.11
C SER A 299 -10.06 -6.30 4.62
N PHE A 300 -10.62 -5.35 5.36
CA PHE A 300 -10.66 -5.42 6.81
C PHE A 300 -11.46 -6.63 7.29
N PHE A 301 -11.15 -7.14 8.49
CA PHE A 301 -12.04 -8.09 9.12
C PHE A 301 -13.43 -7.46 9.30
N VAL A 302 -14.45 -8.24 8.92
CA VAL A 302 -15.84 -7.93 9.23
C VAL A 302 -16.06 -8.33 10.69
N ASN A 303 -16.38 -7.36 11.53
CA ASN A 303 -16.75 -7.59 12.94
C ASN A 303 -18.20 -8.09 13.03
#